data_0f4bc484748d72f54c7c5b4449af9003
#
_entry.id   0f4bc484748d72f54c7c5b4449af9003
#
_cell.length_a   1.000
_cell.length_b   1.000
_cell.length_c   1.000
_cell.angle_alpha   90.00
_cell.angle_beta   90.00
_cell.angle_gamma   90.00
#
_symmetry.space_group_name_H-M   'P 1'
#
loop_
_entity.id
_entity.type
_entity.pdbx_description
1 polymer ?
#
loop_
_entity_poly.entity_id
_entity_poly.type
_entity_poly.pdbx_seq_one_letter_code
_entity_poly.pdbx_strand_id
1 'polypeptide(L)'
;VDSIENYNSNEVSEENKNEQTNEVDENKEIAERYDDNEEHDKQTYEESYDIENDYLEKEKSIGKVLTKGQGFFRYYSALISTLRSYDINNIDNARVVYRLSDELLNNMYQTFKNDWNKEDFDRLTESQLKWIEKKTKIEEEYKNDDLVRYQTLIEMTLDKCEEWTEYYR
;
A
#
# COMPACT_ATOMS: atom_id res chain seq x y z
N VAL A 1 -34.38 19.94 49.98
CA VAL A 1 -35.82 20.21 50.14
C VAL A 1 -36.41 20.05 48.74
N ASP A 2 -36.83 18.81 48.44
CA ASP A 2 -38.19 18.34 48.13
C ASP A 2 -38.79 18.91 46.85
N SER A 3 -39.41 18.22 46.00
CA SER A 3 -40.15 16.95 45.93
C SER A 3 -40.45 16.60 44.49
N ILE A 4 -40.28 15.40 44.05
CA ILE A 4 -41.22 14.37 43.61
C ILE A 4 -42.61 14.91 43.14
N GLU A 5 -42.99 14.57 41.90
CA GLU A 5 -44.23 13.84 41.66
C GLU A 5 -44.32 13.29 40.22
N ASN A 6 -44.63 12.01 40.18
CA ASN A 6 -45.13 11.19 39.07
C ASN A 6 -46.46 11.69 38.52
N TYR A 7 -46.76 11.44 37.27
CA TYR A 7 -48.02 10.83 36.88
C TYR A 7 -47.96 10.02 35.58
N ASN A 8 -48.58 8.89 35.70
CA ASN A 8 -48.78 7.80 34.77
C ASN A 8 -50.08 8.03 33.98
N SER A 9 -50.20 7.53 32.78
CA SER A 9 -51.25 6.65 32.26
C SER A 9 -51.46 6.75 30.76
N ASN A 10 -51.26 5.63 30.11
CA ASN A 10 -52.07 4.92 29.13
C ASN A 10 -53.12 5.72 28.33
N GLU A 11 -53.01 5.58 27.00
CA GLU A 11 -54.15 5.00 26.26
C GLU A 11 -53.69 4.41 24.91
N VAL A 12 -54.20 3.22 24.65
CA VAL A 12 -54.10 2.33 23.52
C VAL A 12 -55.15 2.75 22.48
N SER A 13 -54.78 2.78 21.21
CA SER A 13 -55.73 2.36 20.18
C SER A 13 -55.04 1.96 18.89
N GLU A 14 -55.42 0.80 18.47
CA GLU A 14 -55.08 0.05 17.27
C GLU A 14 -55.42 0.81 15.98
N GLU A 15 -54.52 0.72 14.98
CA GLU A 15 -54.92 0.35 13.61
C GLU A 15 -53.73 -0.15 12.82
N ASN A 16 -53.70 -1.44 12.70
CA ASN A 16 -52.73 -2.19 11.89
C ASN A 16 -53.51 -2.77 10.70
N LYS A 17 -53.07 -2.48 9.48
CA LYS A 17 -53.08 -3.44 8.35
C LYS A 17 -52.67 -2.78 7.03
N ASN A 18 -51.65 -3.39 6.44
CA ASN A 18 -51.20 -3.40 5.04
C ASN A 18 -49.95 -2.61 4.73
N GLU A 19 -48.82 -3.23 5.05
CA GLU A 19 -47.56 -3.10 4.29
C GLU A 19 -46.76 -4.38 4.43
N GLN A 20 -47.12 -5.37 3.66
CA GLN A 20 -46.37 -6.63 3.60
C GLN A 20 -46.39 -7.16 2.16
N THR A 21 -45.61 -6.52 1.24
CA THR A 21 -45.28 -7.12 -0.07
C THR A 21 -44.02 -6.57 -0.76
N ASN A 22 -43.22 -5.65 -0.19
CA ASN A 22 -42.05 -5.12 -0.91
C ASN A 22 -40.67 -5.45 -0.28
N GLU A 23 -40.63 -6.14 0.86
CA GLU A 23 -39.33 -6.44 1.51
C GLU A 23 -38.56 -7.64 0.94
N VAL A 24 -39.18 -8.45 0.08
CA VAL A 24 -38.57 -9.72 -0.41
C VAL A 24 -37.68 -9.50 -1.61
N ASP A 25 -37.90 -8.46 -2.44
CA ASP A 25 -37.08 -8.21 -3.65
C ASP A 25 -35.84 -7.37 -3.36
N GLU A 26 -35.89 -6.42 -2.41
CA GLU A 26 -34.71 -5.63 -2.05
C GLU A 26 -33.61 -6.45 -1.36
N ASN A 27 -33.98 -7.41 -0.54
CA ASN A 27 -33.02 -8.28 0.15
C ASN A 27 -32.30 -9.25 -0.80
N LYS A 28 -32.91 -9.62 -1.93
CA LYS A 28 -32.27 -10.48 -2.92
C LYS A 28 -31.26 -9.71 -3.78
N GLU A 29 -31.58 -8.47 -4.13
CA GLU A 29 -30.66 -7.60 -4.89
C GLU A 29 -29.46 -7.15 -4.05
N ILE A 30 -29.64 -6.98 -2.73
CA ILE A 30 -28.56 -6.69 -1.78
C ILE A 30 -27.66 -7.93 -1.59
N ALA A 31 -28.22 -9.13 -1.49
CA ALA A 31 -27.46 -10.37 -1.34
C ALA A 31 -26.59 -10.68 -2.58
N GLU A 32 -27.10 -10.43 -3.80
CA GLU A 32 -26.34 -10.61 -5.03
C GLU A 32 -25.19 -9.59 -5.16
N ARG A 33 -25.33 -8.36 -4.65
CA ARG A 33 -24.26 -7.35 -4.62
C ARG A 33 -23.17 -7.65 -3.60
N TYR A 34 -23.47 -8.34 -2.51
CA TYR A 34 -22.48 -8.74 -1.51
C TYR A 34 -21.67 -9.95 -1.97
N ASP A 35 -22.25 -10.88 -2.73
CA ASP A 35 -21.56 -12.07 -3.23
C ASP A 35 -20.53 -11.72 -4.33
N ASP A 36 -20.85 -10.77 -5.23
CA ASP A 36 -19.92 -10.26 -6.25
C ASP A 36 -18.71 -9.50 -5.65
N ASN A 37 -18.90 -8.79 -4.53
CA ASN A 37 -17.81 -8.10 -3.86
C ASN A 37 -16.87 -9.05 -3.10
N GLU A 38 -17.38 -10.14 -2.49
CA GLU A 38 -16.54 -11.11 -1.78
C GLU A 38 -15.64 -11.92 -2.72
N GLU A 39 -16.08 -12.20 -3.94
CA GLU A 39 -15.28 -12.93 -4.93
C GLU A 39 -14.20 -12.03 -5.55
N HIS A 40 -14.51 -10.75 -5.79
CA HIS A 40 -13.55 -9.77 -6.27
C HIS A 40 -12.48 -9.45 -5.20
N ASP A 41 -12.85 -9.29 -3.94
CA ASP A 41 -11.92 -9.08 -2.84
C ASP A 41 -10.99 -10.29 -2.62
N LYS A 42 -11.47 -11.52 -2.79
CA LYS A 42 -10.62 -12.72 -2.69
C LYS A 42 -9.61 -12.82 -3.80
N GLN A 43 -10.00 -12.53 -5.04
CA GLN A 43 -9.11 -12.60 -6.20
C GLN A 43 -8.00 -11.54 -6.13
N THR A 44 -8.30 -10.31 -5.72
CA THR A 44 -7.31 -9.24 -5.54
C THR A 44 -6.33 -9.53 -4.40
N TYR A 45 -6.79 -10.16 -3.32
CA TYR A 45 -5.93 -10.61 -2.21
C TYR A 45 -4.95 -11.71 -2.64
N GLU A 46 -5.38 -12.68 -3.45
CA GLU A 46 -4.52 -13.74 -3.96
C GLU A 46 -3.45 -13.19 -4.90
N GLU A 47 -3.80 -12.28 -5.82
CA GLU A 47 -2.83 -11.66 -6.74
C GLU A 47 -1.77 -10.81 -6.03
N SER A 48 -2.14 -10.05 -5.00
CA SER A 48 -1.21 -9.22 -4.23
C SER A 48 -0.25 -10.05 -3.36
N TYR A 49 -0.71 -11.18 -2.85
CA TYR A 49 0.10 -12.15 -2.12
C TYR A 49 1.12 -12.83 -3.04
N ASP A 50 0.77 -13.06 -4.29
CA ASP A 50 1.65 -13.64 -5.30
C ASP A 50 2.82 -12.70 -5.64
N ILE A 51 2.60 -11.38 -5.74
CA ILE A 51 3.67 -10.38 -5.99
C ILE A 51 4.70 -10.41 -4.86
N GLU A 52 4.27 -10.42 -3.61
CA GLU A 52 5.19 -10.42 -2.47
C GLU A 52 6.05 -11.68 -2.43
N ASN A 53 5.44 -12.84 -2.62
CA ASN A 53 6.16 -14.12 -2.66
C ASN A 53 7.12 -14.20 -3.85
N ASP A 54 6.70 -13.80 -5.05
CA ASP A 54 7.54 -13.78 -6.24
C ASP A 54 8.75 -12.86 -6.05
N TYR A 55 8.53 -11.68 -5.47
CA TYR A 55 9.62 -10.75 -5.14
C TYR A 55 10.63 -11.37 -4.17
N LEU A 56 10.17 -11.97 -3.07
CA LEU A 56 11.04 -12.62 -2.08
C LEU A 56 11.84 -13.80 -2.66
N GLU A 57 11.23 -14.60 -3.52
CA GLU A 57 11.94 -15.68 -4.21
C GLU A 57 12.99 -15.15 -5.21
N LYS A 58 12.68 -14.09 -5.94
CA LYS A 58 13.64 -13.40 -6.82
C LYS A 58 14.78 -12.78 -6.02
N GLU A 59 14.50 -12.08 -4.93
CA GLU A 59 15.49 -11.52 -4.02
C GLU A 59 16.48 -12.60 -3.53
N LYS A 60 15.96 -13.72 -3.01
CA LYS A 60 16.77 -14.86 -2.56
C LYS A 60 17.62 -15.44 -3.70
N SER A 61 17.04 -15.56 -4.89
CA SER A 61 17.74 -16.07 -6.07
C SER A 61 18.88 -15.16 -6.49
N ILE A 62 18.64 -13.85 -6.58
CA ILE A 62 19.63 -12.82 -6.90
C ILE A 62 20.74 -12.82 -5.84
N GLY A 63 20.37 -12.82 -4.56
CA GLY A 63 21.30 -12.85 -3.44
C GLY A 63 22.25 -14.06 -3.50
N LYS A 64 21.75 -15.25 -3.81
CA LYS A 64 22.58 -16.47 -3.98
C LYS A 64 23.60 -16.34 -5.11
N VAL A 65 23.23 -15.68 -6.21
CA VAL A 65 24.12 -15.49 -7.37
C VAL A 65 25.17 -14.43 -7.08
N LEU A 66 24.80 -13.35 -6.39
CA LEU A 66 25.64 -12.16 -6.20
C LEU A 66 26.55 -12.22 -4.98
N THR A 67 26.29 -13.10 -3.99
CA THR A 67 27.19 -13.33 -2.83
C THR A 67 28.57 -13.86 -3.23
N LYS A 68 28.80 -14.16 -4.51
CA LYS A 68 30.09 -14.56 -5.08
C LYS A 68 30.94 -13.40 -5.62
N GLY A 69 30.70 -12.15 -5.21
CA GLY A 69 31.60 -11.02 -5.48
C GLY A 69 31.11 -9.97 -6.47
N GLN A 70 29.80 -9.85 -6.73
CA GLN A 70 29.29 -8.96 -7.75
C GLN A 70 28.59 -7.68 -7.26
N GLY A 71 28.65 -7.36 -5.98
CA GLY A 71 28.44 -5.99 -5.48
C GLY A 71 27.02 -5.44 -5.44
N PHE A 72 26.91 -4.39 -4.63
CA PHE A 72 25.71 -3.59 -4.34
C PHE A 72 24.93 -3.15 -5.60
N PHE A 73 25.62 -2.57 -6.58
CA PHE A 73 25.01 -2.07 -7.82
C PHE A 73 24.15 -3.14 -8.52
N ARG A 74 24.71 -4.33 -8.75
CA ARG A 74 23.98 -5.38 -9.49
C ARG A 74 22.82 -5.96 -8.70
N TYR A 75 22.97 -6.10 -7.39
CA TYR A 75 21.91 -6.60 -6.53
C TYR A 75 20.70 -5.66 -6.56
N TYR A 76 20.92 -4.39 -6.25
CA TYR A 76 19.82 -3.42 -6.19
C TYR A 76 19.24 -3.12 -7.57
N SER A 77 20.05 -3.04 -8.62
CA SER A 77 19.53 -2.85 -9.99
C SER A 77 18.63 -4.02 -10.43
N ALA A 78 18.94 -5.25 -10.05
CA ALA A 78 18.10 -6.40 -10.35
C ALA A 78 16.77 -6.34 -9.59
N LEU A 79 16.78 -5.94 -8.31
CA LEU A 79 15.55 -5.76 -7.51
C LEU A 79 14.67 -4.62 -8.04
N ILE A 80 15.26 -3.48 -8.39
CA ILE A 80 14.56 -2.36 -9.04
C ILE A 80 13.89 -2.83 -10.33
N SER A 81 14.61 -3.55 -11.18
CA SER A 81 14.08 -4.10 -12.43
C SER A 81 12.92 -5.07 -12.18
N THR A 82 13.00 -5.89 -11.13
CA THR A 82 11.92 -6.78 -10.72
C THR A 82 10.67 -5.99 -10.33
N LEU A 83 10.80 -4.97 -9.46
CA LEU A 83 9.67 -4.16 -9.01
C LEU A 83 9.02 -3.39 -10.18
N ARG A 84 9.80 -2.90 -11.14
CA ARG A 84 9.28 -2.25 -12.35
C ARG A 84 8.55 -3.21 -13.30
N SER A 85 8.74 -4.53 -13.17
CA SER A 85 8.10 -5.52 -14.03
C SER A 85 6.68 -5.91 -13.60
N TYR A 86 6.26 -5.56 -12.40
CA TYR A 86 4.92 -5.88 -11.91
C TYR A 86 3.84 -4.95 -12.49
N ASP A 87 2.65 -5.50 -12.71
CA ASP A 87 1.49 -4.71 -13.12
C ASP A 87 0.93 -3.92 -11.92
N ILE A 88 0.93 -2.60 -12.02
CA ILE A 88 0.46 -1.67 -11.01
C ILE A 88 -0.82 -0.93 -11.43
N ASN A 89 -1.60 -1.50 -12.37
CA ASN A 89 -2.84 -0.89 -12.86
C ASN A 89 -4.05 -1.15 -11.94
N ASN A 90 -3.91 -2.03 -10.94
CA ASN A 90 -4.89 -2.17 -9.88
C ASN A 90 -4.33 -1.68 -8.54
N ILE A 91 -5.23 -1.30 -7.62
CA ILE A 91 -4.87 -0.63 -6.36
C ILE A 91 -4.11 -1.56 -5.41
N ASP A 92 -4.44 -2.84 -5.38
CA ASP A 92 -3.85 -3.80 -4.44
C ASP A 92 -2.42 -4.14 -4.84
N ASN A 93 -2.18 -4.39 -6.13
CA ASN A 93 -0.84 -4.56 -6.67
C ASN A 93 0.01 -3.30 -6.47
N ALA A 94 -0.54 -2.12 -6.80
CA ALA A 94 0.17 -0.85 -6.61
C ALA A 94 0.56 -0.64 -5.14
N ARG A 95 -0.31 -0.96 -4.20
CA ARG A 95 -0.03 -0.87 -2.76
C ARG A 95 1.11 -1.80 -2.33
N VAL A 96 1.11 -3.05 -2.80
CA VAL A 96 2.16 -4.03 -2.48
C VAL A 96 3.49 -3.60 -3.10
N VAL A 97 3.52 -3.23 -4.38
CA VAL A 97 4.74 -2.79 -5.07
C VAL A 97 5.29 -1.52 -4.44
N TYR A 98 4.43 -0.57 -4.02
CA TYR A 98 4.87 0.62 -3.29
C TYR A 98 5.57 0.27 -1.97
N ARG A 99 4.97 -0.61 -1.16
CA ARG A 99 5.56 -1.06 0.10
C ARG A 99 6.93 -1.71 -0.11
N LEU A 100 7.05 -2.61 -1.09
CA LEU A 100 8.31 -3.27 -1.43
C LEU A 100 9.37 -2.28 -1.94
N SER A 101 8.96 -1.26 -2.71
CA SER A 101 9.85 -0.19 -3.18
C SER A 101 10.38 0.67 -2.03
N ASP A 102 9.51 1.02 -1.08
CA ASP A 102 9.89 1.79 0.12
C ASP A 102 10.83 0.98 1.03
N GLU A 103 10.58 -0.31 1.21
CA GLU A 103 11.47 -1.23 1.92
C GLU A 103 12.83 -1.34 1.24
N LEU A 104 12.88 -1.44 -0.09
CA LEU A 104 14.11 -1.46 -0.87
C LEU A 104 14.93 -0.18 -0.64
N LEU A 105 14.30 0.99 -0.73
CA LEU A 105 14.95 2.27 -0.48
C LEU A 105 15.53 2.36 0.94
N ASN A 106 14.75 1.90 1.93
CA ASN A 106 15.19 1.88 3.33
C ASN A 106 16.39 0.92 3.53
N ASN A 107 16.41 -0.24 2.89
CA ASN A 107 17.53 -1.18 2.94
C ASN A 107 18.80 -0.56 2.33
N MET A 108 18.68 0.15 1.21
CA MET A 108 19.78 0.89 0.61
C MET A 108 20.30 1.97 1.57
N TYR A 109 19.43 2.75 2.18
CA TYR A 109 19.80 3.78 3.16
C TYR A 109 20.56 3.21 4.36
N GLN A 110 20.12 2.06 4.90
CA GLN A 110 20.84 1.40 5.99
C GLN A 110 22.22 0.88 5.57
N THR A 111 22.36 0.41 4.33
CA THR A 111 23.66 0.00 3.79
C THR A 111 24.61 1.19 3.72
N PHE A 112 24.20 2.32 3.17
CA PHE A 112 25.00 3.54 3.14
C PHE A 112 25.39 4.02 4.54
N LYS A 113 24.45 3.99 5.48
CA LYS A 113 24.69 4.37 6.87
C LYS A 113 25.81 3.56 7.52
N ASN A 114 25.91 2.29 7.16
CA ASN A 114 26.90 1.37 7.72
C ASN A 114 28.27 1.47 7.01
N ASP A 115 28.27 1.77 5.71
CA ASP A 115 29.46 1.67 4.87
C ASP A 115 30.17 3.01 4.65
N TRP A 116 29.42 4.12 4.69
CA TRP A 116 29.95 5.43 4.34
C TRP A 116 30.51 6.19 5.55
N ASN A 117 31.49 7.05 5.26
CA ASN A 117 31.94 8.00 6.26
C ASN A 117 30.83 9.04 6.57
N LYS A 118 31.00 9.73 7.70
CA LYS A 118 29.97 10.67 8.20
C LYS A 118 29.64 11.79 7.22
N GLU A 119 30.65 12.34 6.53
CA GLU A 119 30.45 13.51 5.65
C GLU A 119 29.60 13.12 4.42
N ASP A 120 29.90 12.01 3.79
CA ASP A 120 29.15 11.51 2.63
C ASP A 120 27.74 11.08 3.02
N PHE A 121 27.60 10.47 4.19
CA PHE A 121 26.28 10.11 4.71
C PHE A 121 25.43 11.32 5.10
N ASP A 122 26.02 12.39 5.65
CA ASP A 122 25.31 13.63 5.96
C ASP A 122 24.75 14.27 4.66
N ARG A 123 25.52 14.28 3.56
CA ARG A 123 25.04 14.75 2.23
C ARG A 123 23.89 13.89 1.68
N LEU A 124 23.96 12.58 1.84
CA LEU A 124 22.89 11.67 1.47
C LEU A 124 21.62 12.00 2.26
N THR A 125 21.77 12.22 3.57
CA THR A 125 20.66 12.55 4.47
C THR A 125 19.96 13.84 4.05
N GLU A 126 20.70 14.87 3.66
CA GLU A 126 20.11 16.12 3.12
C GLU A 126 19.29 15.86 1.84
N SER A 127 19.85 15.03 0.93
CA SER A 127 19.13 14.63 -0.29
C SER A 127 17.85 13.85 0.03
N GLN A 128 17.92 12.97 1.04
CA GLN A 128 16.78 12.19 1.50
C GLN A 128 15.68 13.07 2.12
N LEU A 129 16.02 14.07 2.89
CA LEU A 129 15.03 14.98 3.45
C LEU A 129 14.25 15.73 2.36
N LYS A 130 14.95 16.22 1.31
CA LYS A 130 14.31 16.86 0.15
C LYS A 130 13.40 15.91 -0.62
N TRP A 131 13.78 14.63 -0.69
CA TRP A 131 12.95 13.59 -1.31
C TRP A 131 11.69 13.32 -0.48
N ILE A 132 11.80 13.24 0.85
CA ILE A 132 10.65 13.08 1.77
C ILE A 132 9.66 14.25 1.60
N GLU A 133 10.15 15.49 1.48
CA GLU A 133 9.29 16.66 1.21
C GLU A 133 8.50 16.53 -0.10
N LYS A 134 9.13 15.98 -1.16
CA LYS A 134 8.44 15.71 -2.43
C LYS A 134 7.41 14.60 -2.28
N LYS A 135 7.74 13.52 -1.56
CA LYS A 135 6.83 12.41 -1.26
C LYS A 135 5.57 12.93 -0.58
N THR A 136 5.73 13.74 0.48
CA THR A 136 4.59 14.33 1.22
C THR A 136 3.70 15.22 0.33
N LYS A 137 4.29 15.96 -0.63
CA LYS A 137 3.49 16.75 -1.58
C LYS A 137 2.66 15.88 -2.50
N ILE A 138 3.21 14.77 -3.01
CA ILE A 138 2.47 13.81 -3.83
C ILE A 138 1.35 13.15 -3.04
N GLU A 139 1.62 12.76 -1.79
CA GLU A 139 0.60 12.19 -0.90
C GLU A 139 -0.58 13.14 -0.68
N GLU A 140 -0.33 14.45 -0.55
CA GLU A 140 -1.39 15.44 -0.42
C GLU A 140 -2.08 15.76 -1.75
N GLU A 141 -1.33 15.85 -2.86
CA GLU A 141 -1.86 16.15 -4.19
C GLU A 141 -2.84 15.09 -4.66
N TYR A 142 -2.51 13.81 -4.46
CA TYR A 142 -3.31 12.66 -4.89
C TYR A 142 -4.06 11.97 -3.75
N LYS A 143 -4.36 12.66 -2.65
CA LYS A 143 -5.02 12.07 -1.47
C LYS A 143 -6.38 11.44 -1.74
N ASN A 144 -7.08 11.86 -2.81
CA ASN A 144 -8.37 11.35 -3.21
C ASN A 144 -8.32 10.37 -4.40
N ASP A 145 -7.10 10.03 -4.86
CA ASP A 145 -6.88 9.07 -5.94
C ASP A 145 -5.74 8.12 -5.54
N ASP A 146 -6.11 7.07 -4.82
CA ASP A 146 -5.16 6.13 -4.24
C ASP A 146 -4.32 5.43 -5.30
N LEU A 147 -4.91 5.06 -6.45
CA LEU A 147 -4.17 4.36 -7.49
C LEU A 147 -3.10 5.26 -8.11
N VAL A 148 -3.46 6.47 -8.53
CA VAL A 148 -2.50 7.44 -9.09
C VAL A 148 -1.43 7.80 -8.07
N ARG A 149 -1.83 7.95 -6.79
CA ARG A 149 -0.88 8.22 -5.70
C ARG A 149 0.17 7.12 -5.58
N TYR A 150 -0.24 5.84 -5.50
CA TYR A 150 0.71 4.74 -5.38
C TYR A 150 1.57 4.58 -6.63
N GLN A 151 1.00 4.68 -7.83
CA GLN A 151 1.77 4.64 -9.08
C GLN A 151 2.86 5.72 -9.12
N THR A 152 2.50 6.96 -8.77
CA THR A 152 3.45 8.09 -8.72
C THR A 152 4.53 7.88 -7.66
N LEU A 153 4.16 7.38 -6.49
CA LEU A 153 5.11 7.11 -5.39
C LEU A 153 6.05 5.94 -5.73
N ILE A 154 5.60 4.90 -6.41
CA ILE A 154 6.43 3.79 -6.89
C ILE A 154 7.51 4.32 -7.83
N GLU A 155 7.12 5.03 -8.89
CA GLU A 155 8.06 5.57 -9.86
C GLU A 155 9.10 6.47 -9.18
N MET A 156 8.66 7.41 -8.36
CA MET A 156 9.56 8.32 -7.65
C MET A 156 10.50 7.58 -6.69
N THR A 157 10.04 6.51 -6.05
CA THR A 157 10.86 5.72 -5.12
C THR A 157 11.89 4.88 -5.87
N LEU A 158 11.48 4.22 -6.96
CA LEU A 158 12.38 3.41 -7.77
C LEU A 158 13.42 4.26 -8.50
N ASP A 159 13.04 5.45 -8.99
CA ASP A 159 13.99 6.43 -9.56
C ASP A 159 15.04 6.85 -8.51
N LYS A 160 14.63 7.03 -7.26
CA LYS A 160 15.56 7.33 -6.16
C LYS A 160 16.49 6.17 -5.85
N CYS A 161 15.97 4.95 -5.85
CA CYS A 161 16.80 3.75 -5.71
C CYS A 161 17.82 3.63 -6.86
N GLU A 162 17.40 3.90 -8.10
CA GLU A 162 18.28 3.85 -9.27
C GLU A 162 19.37 4.93 -9.20
N GLU A 163 19.03 6.18 -8.83
CA GLU A 163 20.01 7.25 -8.55
C GLU A 163 21.05 6.77 -7.53
N TRP A 164 20.63 6.09 -6.48
CA TRP A 164 21.52 5.62 -5.42
C TRP A 164 22.41 4.44 -5.83
N THR A 165 21.98 3.59 -6.77
CA THR A 165 22.83 2.52 -7.28
C THR A 165 24.06 3.06 -8.00
N GLU A 166 23.96 4.24 -8.63
CA GLU A 166 25.07 4.85 -9.35
C GLU A 166 26.23 5.28 -8.42
N TYR A 167 25.99 5.47 -7.12
CA TYR A 167 27.07 5.77 -6.16
C TYR A 167 28.03 4.61 -5.93
N TYR A 168 27.66 3.38 -6.32
CA TYR A 168 28.48 2.18 -6.21
C TYR A 168 28.92 1.62 -7.57
N ARG A 169 28.70 2.35 -8.64
CA ARG A 169 29.11 1.98 -9.99
C ARG A 169 30.55 2.38 -10.23
#